data_741416af85e21996d0ff1ec2434af2bf
#
_entry.id   741416af85e21996d0ff1ec2434af2bf
#
_cell.length_a   1.000
_cell.length_b   1.000
_cell.length_c   1.000
_cell.angle_alpha   90.00
_cell.angle_beta   90.00
_cell.angle_gamma   90.00
#
_symmetry.space_group_name_H-M   'P 1'
#
loop_
_entity.id
_entity.type
_entity.pdbx_description
1 polymer ?
#
loop_
_entity_poly.entity_id
_entity_poly.type
_entity_poly.pdbx_seq_one_letter_code
_entity_poly.pdbx_strand_id
1 'polypeptide(L)'
;MRAAIAIVTLGLAACGAGSGEGLDQNGQPLRPPLTGLQPTLASIQDNVFSVSCAVPGCHGGVSAQQGLRLDPGFSAGNLINVPSPRDSNLIRVVPGDPDASFLIQKLQGTQTLGDRMPDGGPYLTTAQVNVIRQWVQDGAPQ
;
A
#
# COMPACT_ATOMS: atom_id res chain seq x y z
N MET A 1 60.22 -48.06 23.97
CA MET A 1 59.29 -47.78 22.86
C MET A 1 57.99 -47.24 23.47
N ARG A 2 57.72 -45.92 23.34
CA ARG A 2 56.51 -45.26 23.83
C ARG A 2 55.62 -44.92 22.62
N ALA A 3 54.45 -45.56 22.56
CA ALA A 3 53.49 -45.27 21.51
C ALA A 3 52.71 -44.02 21.88
N ALA A 4 52.71 -43.02 21.02
CA ALA A 4 51.90 -41.81 21.12
C ALA A 4 50.51 -42.05 20.54
N ILE A 5 49.49 -41.92 21.37
CA ILE A 5 48.08 -42.00 20.89
C ILE A 5 47.67 -40.59 20.45
N ALA A 6 47.42 -40.42 19.17
CA ALA A 6 46.88 -39.19 18.64
C ALA A 6 45.35 -39.17 18.88
N ILE A 7 44.89 -38.21 19.66
CA ILE A 7 43.45 -37.95 19.84
C ILE A 7 42.98 -37.05 18.70
N VAL A 8 42.17 -37.63 17.80
CA VAL A 8 41.47 -36.87 16.78
C VAL A 8 40.22 -36.26 17.43
N THR A 9 40.22 -34.97 17.66
CA THR A 9 39.05 -34.22 18.09
C THR A 9 38.15 -33.98 16.86
N LEU A 10 37.03 -34.68 16.81
CA LEU A 10 35.99 -34.46 15.83
C LEU A 10 35.26 -33.16 16.18
N GLY A 11 35.52 -32.09 15.44
CA GLY A 11 34.80 -30.83 15.58
C GLY A 11 33.35 -31.02 15.14
N LEU A 12 32.39 -30.92 16.08
CA LEU A 12 30.99 -30.75 15.74
C LEU A 12 30.85 -29.37 15.08
N ALA A 13 30.59 -29.35 13.77
CA ALA A 13 30.05 -28.17 13.11
C ALA A 13 28.64 -27.92 13.67
N ALA A 14 28.52 -26.95 14.57
CA ALA A 14 27.23 -26.43 14.96
C ALA A 14 26.60 -25.82 13.72
N CYS A 15 25.55 -26.43 13.18
CA CYS A 15 24.63 -25.75 12.29
C CYS A 15 24.10 -24.55 13.05
N GLY A 16 24.56 -23.36 12.70
CA GLY A 16 24.00 -22.12 13.23
C GLY A 16 22.49 -22.12 12.90
N ALA A 17 21.68 -22.26 13.97
CA ALA A 17 20.28 -21.94 13.87
C ALA A 17 20.21 -20.50 13.38
N GLY A 18 19.69 -20.29 12.16
CA GLY A 18 19.48 -18.98 11.62
C GLY A 18 18.70 -18.16 12.65
N SER A 19 19.30 -17.07 13.11
CA SER A 19 18.61 -16.08 13.91
C SER A 19 17.30 -15.76 13.17
N GLY A 20 16.17 -15.81 13.86
CA GLY A 20 14.82 -15.62 13.29
C GLY A 20 14.54 -14.21 12.80
N GLU A 21 15.52 -13.61 12.17
CA GLU A 21 15.43 -12.34 11.45
C GLU A 21 14.67 -12.59 10.15
N GLY A 22 13.45 -12.09 10.09
CA GLY A 22 12.59 -12.22 8.91
C GLY A 22 11.25 -12.88 9.19
N LEU A 23 10.90 -13.13 10.44
CA LEU A 23 9.57 -13.59 10.84
C LEU A 23 8.87 -12.53 11.69
N ASP A 24 7.56 -12.39 11.50
CA ASP A 24 6.71 -11.58 12.37
C ASP A 24 6.44 -12.30 13.71
N GLN A 25 5.71 -11.65 14.62
CA GLN A 25 5.34 -12.19 15.93
C GLN A 25 4.51 -13.49 15.86
N ASN A 26 4.01 -13.86 14.67
CA ASN A 26 3.21 -15.05 14.41
C ASN A 26 4.03 -16.16 13.70
N GLY A 27 5.34 -15.95 13.53
CA GLY A 27 6.21 -16.90 12.85
C GLY A 27 6.07 -16.91 11.33
N GLN A 28 5.41 -15.91 10.73
CA GLN A 28 5.31 -15.77 9.28
C GLN A 28 6.50 -14.98 8.74
N PRO A 29 7.00 -15.32 7.55
CA PRO A 29 8.03 -14.50 6.91
C PRO A 29 7.60 -13.04 6.90
N LEU A 30 8.44 -12.15 7.44
CA LEU A 30 8.28 -10.73 7.22
C LEU A 30 8.22 -10.55 5.71
N ARG A 31 7.02 -10.19 5.20
CA ARG A 31 6.94 -9.77 3.80
C ARG A 31 7.99 -8.69 3.62
N PRO A 32 8.84 -8.77 2.59
CA PRO A 32 9.70 -7.65 2.28
C PRO A 32 8.81 -6.41 2.29
N PRO A 33 9.22 -5.32 2.95
CA PRO A 33 8.49 -4.06 2.82
C PRO A 33 8.21 -3.91 1.35
N LEU A 34 6.96 -3.58 0.98
CA LEU A 34 6.58 -3.36 -0.41
C LEU A 34 7.62 -2.42 -0.97
N THR A 35 8.61 -2.98 -1.68
CA THR A 35 9.86 -2.31 -2.00
C THR A 35 9.50 -1.10 -2.83
N GLY A 36 9.40 0.07 -2.20
CA GLY A 36 9.11 1.33 -2.83
C GLY A 36 7.82 2.04 -2.41
N LEU A 37 6.73 1.38 -2.02
CA LEU A 37 5.50 2.12 -1.69
C LEU A 37 5.57 2.68 -0.26
N GLN A 38 5.57 4.01 -0.16
CA GLN A 38 5.62 4.77 1.09
C GLN A 38 4.30 5.53 1.31
N PRO A 39 3.91 5.87 2.55
CA PRO A 39 2.71 6.66 2.84
C PRO A 39 2.93 8.16 2.55
N THR A 40 3.32 8.46 1.32
CA THR A 40 3.47 9.82 0.78
C THR A 40 2.72 9.93 -0.52
N LEU A 41 2.16 11.10 -0.81
CA LEU A 41 1.44 11.31 -2.06
C LEU A 41 2.30 11.01 -3.29
N ALA A 42 3.57 11.40 -3.27
CA ALA A 42 4.50 11.14 -4.38
C ALA A 42 4.66 9.64 -4.64
N SER A 43 4.91 8.85 -3.59
CA SER A 43 5.05 7.40 -3.72
C SER A 43 3.74 6.71 -4.15
N ILE A 44 2.60 7.15 -3.62
CA ILE A 44 1.27 6.65 -4.01
C ILE A 44 0.97 7.03 -5.46
N GLN A 45 1.34 8.24 -5.87
CA GLN A 45 1.20 8.70 -7.25
C GLN A 45 1.95 7.78 -8.22
N ASP A 46 3.23 7.57 -7.96
CA ASP A 46 4.11 6.84 -8.89
C ASP A 46 3.78 5.33 -8.94
N ASN A 47 3.43 4.74 -7.80
CA ASN A 47 3.28 3.29 -7.69
C ASN A 47 1.82 2.79 -7.75
N VAL A 48 0.83 3.68 -7.58
CA VAL A 48 -0.59 3.32 -7.57
C VAL A 48 -1.40 4.15 -8.56
N PHE A 49 -1.45 5.47 -8.38
CA PHE A 49 -2.36 6.29 -9.17
C PHE A 49 -1.98 6.29 -10.65
N SER A 50 -0.71 6.55 -10.98
CA SER A 50 -0.25 6.55 -12.36
C SER A 50 -0.30 5.18 -13.04
N VAL A 51 -0.20 4.10 -12.26
CA VAL A 51 -0.14 2.72 -12.79
C VAL A 51 -1.53 2.12 -13.00
N SER A 52 -2.46 2.38 -12.06
CA SER A 52 -3.73 1.63 -12.02
C SER A 52 -4.98 2.51 -12.04
N CYS A 53 -4.85 3.82 -11.87
CA CYS A 53 -6.00 4.71 -11.71
C CYS A 53 -6.06 5.80 -12.78
N ALA A 54 -4.95 6.51 -13.02
CA ALA A 54 -4.85 7.62 -13.97
C ALA A 54 -4.64 7.13 -15.41
N VAL A 55 -5.37 6.09 -15.81
CA VAL A 55 -5.31 5.57 -17.17
C VAL A 55 -6.41 6.18 -18.04
N PRO A 56 -6.22 6.26 -19.37
CA PRO A 56 -7.24 6.80 -20.28
C PRO A 56 -8.58 6.07 -20.12
N GLY A 57 -9.67 6.84 -20.06
CA GLY A 57 -11.01 6.28 -19.87
C GLY A 57 -11.41 6.01 -18.42
N CYS A 58 -10.45 6.10 -17.48
CA CYS A 58 -10.69 6.01 -16.03
C CYS A 58 -10.47 7.38 -15.36
N HIS A 59 -9.39 7.55 -14.60
CA HIS A 59 -9.12 8.79 -13.86
C HIS A 59 -7.94 9.59 -14.42
N GLY A 60 -7.58 9.36 -15.69
CA GLY A 60 -6.54 10.10 -16.42
C GLY A 60 -7.10 11.11 -17.42
N GLY A 61 -6.38 12.22 -17.59
CA GLY A 61 -6.70 13.27 -18.57
C GLY A 61 -7.88 14.16 -18.21
N VAL A 62 -8.28 14.99 -19.17
CA VAL A 62 -9.32 16.02 -18.98
C VAL A 62 -10.74 15.44 -18.89
N SER A 63 -10.95 14.23 -19.39
CA SER A 63 -12.24 13.52 -19.38
C SER A 63 -12.32 12.50 -18.25
N ALA A 64 -11.54 12.67 -17.18
CA ALA A 64 -11.50 11.75 -16.05
C ALA A 64 -12.89 11.46 -15.49
N GLN A 65 -13.18 10.18 -15.24
CA GLN A 65 -14.46 9.71 -14.71
C GLN A 65 -14.82 10.42 -13.38
N GLN A 66 -16.06 10.86 -13.28
CA GLN A 66 -16.57 11.61 -12.14
C GLN A 66 -15.77 12.89 -11.80
N GLY A 67 -15.08 13.48 -12.76
CA GLY A 67 -14.19 14.63 -12.53
C GLY A 67 -13.05 14.35 -11.55
N LEU A 68 -12.71 13.08 -11.33
CA LEU A 68 -11.59 12.70 -10.47
C LEU A 68 -10.35 12.48 -11.32
N ARG A 69 -9.56 13.52 -11.49
CA ARG A 69 -8.30 13.46 -12.23
C ARG A 69 -7.15 13.09 -11.30
N LEU A 70 -6.50 11.96 -11.58
CA LEU A 70 -5.40 11.41 -10.76
C LEU A 70 -4.04 11.43 -11.48
N ASP A 71 -3.89 12.24 -12.53
CA ASP A 71 -2.59 12.48 -13.14
C ASP A 71 -1.63 13.17 -12.15
N PRO A 72 -0.29 13.03 -12.35
CA PRO A 72 0.69 13.76 -11.55
C PRO A 72 0.41 15.27 -11.50
N GLY A 73 0.45 15.84 -10.31
CA GLY A 73 0.15 17.24 -10.05
C GLY A 73 -1.34 17.58 -9.90
N PHE A 74 -2.26 16.62 -10.15
CA PHE A 74 -3.71 16.86 -10.02
C PHE A 74 -4.34 16.11 -8.86
N SER A 75 -3.74 15.02 -8.40
CA SER A 75 -4.35 14.11 -7.42
C SER A 75 -4.72 14.79 -6.11
N ALA A 76 -3.83 15.58 -5.52
CA ALA A 76 -4.11 16.28 -4.26
C ALA A 76 -5.35 17.17 -4.35
N GLY A 77 -5.40 18.05 -5.34
CA GLY A 77 -6.50 18.99 -5.54
C GLY A 77 -7.82 18.34 -5.93
N ASN A 78 -7.79 17.08 -6.41
CA ASN A 78 -8.98 16.32 -6.77
C ASN A 78 -9.42 15.34 -5.69
N LEU A 79 -8.60 15.08 -4.68
CA LEU A 79 -8.88 14.13 -3.60
C LEU A 79 -9.18 14.80 -2.26
N ILE A 80 -8.29 15.71 -1.82
CA ILE A 80 -8.26 16.17 -0.43
C ILE A 80 -9.38 17.18 -0.18
N ASN A 81 -10.29 16.85 0.75
CA ASN A 81 -11.48 17.63 1.09
C ASN A 81 -12.43 17.90 -0.10
N VAL A 82 -12.37 17.08 -1.14
CA VAL A 82 -13.22 17.23 -2.33
C VAL A 82 -14.43 16.29 -2.22
N PRO A 83 -15.66 16.80 -2.30
CA PRO A 83 -16.86 15.96 -2.29
C PRO A 83 -16.98 15.15 -3.58
N SER A 84 -17.60 13.98 -3.48
CA SER A 84 -18.01 13.20 -4.64
C SER A 84 -19.13 13.92 -5.41
N PRO A 85 -19.08 14.01 -6.75
CA PRO A 85 -20.14 14.64 -7.52
C PRO A 85 -21.46 13.85 -7.50
N ARG A 86 -21.43 12.59 -7.09
CA ARG A 86 -22.62 11.73 -6.99
C ARG A 86 -23.30 11.79 -5.63
N ASP A 87 -22.58 12.18 -4.57
CA ASP A 87 -23.09 12.41 -3.25
C ASP A 87 -22.12 13.34 -2.49
N SER A 88 -22.54 14.56 -2.24
CA SER A 88 -21.72 15.58 -1.59
C SER A 88 -21.38 15.29 -0.13
N ASN A 89 -22.07 14.32 0.51
CA ASN A 89 -21.72 13.87 1.86
C ASN A 89 -20.49 12.94 1.86
N LEU A 90 -20.14 12.38 0.70
CA LEU A 90 -18.99 11.50 0.55
C LEU A 90 -17.76 12.33 0.14
N ILE A 91 -16.89 12.61 1.07
CA ILE A 91 -15.62 13.31 0.80
C ILE A 91 -14.58 12.31 0.30
N ARG A 92 -13.92 12.62 -0.80
CA ARG A 92 -12.96 11.70 -1.43
C ARG A 92 -11.82 11.32 -0.51
N VAL A 93 -11.19 12.29 0.14
CA VAL A 93 -10.19 12.09 1.21
C VAL A 93 -10.47 13.08 2.33
N VAL A 94 -10.70 12.57 3.53
CA VAL A 94 -10.81 13.35 4.77
C VAL A 94 -9.46 13.22 5.50
N PRO A 95 -8.63 14.27 5.54
CA PRO A 95 -7.34 14.22 6.22
C PRO A 95 -7.49 13.80 7.68
N GLY A 96 -6.71 12.81 8.11
CA GLY A 96 -6.76 12.25 9.46
C GLY A 96 -7.84 11.19 9.68
N ASP A 97 -8.78 11.00 8.74
CA ASP A 97 -9.86 10.03 8.88
C ASP A 97 -9.98 9.13 7.63
N PRO A 98 -9.24 8.02 7.60
CA PRO A 98 -9.31 7.07 6.49
C PRO A 98 -10.66 6.35 6.39
N ASP A 99 -11.40 6.17 7.48
CA ASP A 99 -12.68 5.45 7.45
C ASP A 99 -13.81 6.34 6.88
N ALA A 100 -13.75 7.64 7.10
CA ALA A 100 -14.63 8.62 6.46
C ALA A 100 -14.20 8.94 5.01
N SER A 101 -13.04 8.50 4.58
CA SER A 101 -12.52 8.78 3.23
C SER A 101 -13.12 7.84 2.19
N PHE A 102 -13.89 8.40 1.24
CA PHE A 102 -14.54 7.62 0.19
C PHE A 102 -13.55 6.87 -0.71
N LEU A 103 -12.35 7.40 -0.92
CA LEU A 103 -11.25 6.71 -1.60
C LEU A 103 -10.95 5.36 -0.94
N ILE A 104 -10.81 5.34 0.38
CA ILE A 104 -10.48 4.11 1.13
C ILE A 104 -11.62 3.10 1.01
N GLN A 105 -12.86 3.55 1.16
CA GLN A 105 -14.04 2.68 0.99
C GLN A 105 -14.07 2.07 -0.41
N LYS A 106 -13.77 2.85 -1.45
CA LYS A 106 -13.67 2.38 -2.83
C LYS A 106 -12.59 1.32 -3.04
N LEU A 107 -11.43 1.50 -2.44
CA LEU A 107 -10.32 0.54 -2.56
C LEU A 107 -10.59 -0.75 -1.78
N GLN A 108 -11.26 -0.67 -0.64
CA GLN A 108 -11.61 -1.83 0.19
C GLN A 108 -12.85 -2.58 -0.33
N GLY A 109 -13.71 -1.94 -1.10
CA GLY A 109 -15.00 -2.51 -1.52
C GLY A 109 -16.08 -2.40 -0.45
N THR A 110 -15.97 -1.44 0.48
CA THR A 110 -16.95 -1.19 1.56
C THR A 110 -17.86 0.01 1.27
N GLN A 111 -17.73 0.60 0.09
CA GLN A 111 -18.50 1.76 -0.34
C GLN A 111 -19.99 1.44 -0.48
N THR A 112 -20.83 2.46 -0.26
CA THR A 112 -22.28 2.38 -0.44
C THR A 112 -22.73 2.81 -1.85
N LEU A 113 -21.85 3.39 -2.65
CA LEU A 113 -22.16 3.99 -3.94
C LEU A 113 -21.16 3.59 -5.03
N GLY A 114 -21.66 2.99 -6.11
CA GLY A 114 -20.88 2.56 -7.28
C GLY A 114 -19.95 1.38 -6.96
N ASP A 115 -19.07 1.03 -7.88
CA ASP A 115 -18.26 -0.18 -7.86
C ASP A 115 -16.97 -0.03 -7.07
N ARG A 116 -16.39 -1.16 -6.62
CA ARG A 116 -15.05 -1.20 -6.04
C ARG A 116 -14.01 -0.77 -7.06
N MET A 117 -12.96 -0.09 -6.62
CA MET A 117 -11.88 0.38 -7.49
C MET A 117 -10.56 -0.40 -7.27
N PRO A 118 -9.77 -0.58 -8.34
CA PRO A 118 -10.06 -0.30 -9.76
C PRO A 118 -11.25 -1.12 -10.27
N ASP A 119 -12.12 -0.51 -11.10
CA ASP A 119 -13.29 -1.20 -11.66
C ASP A 119 -12.89 -2.44 -12.46
N GLY A 120 -13.50 -3.60 -12.12
CA GLY A 120 -13.14 -4.89 -12.71
C GLY A 120 -11.80 -5.47 -12.24
N GLY A 121 -11.01 -4.77 -11.42
CA GLY A 121 -9.69 -5.21 -10.93
C GLY A 121 -8.55 -5.10 -11.97
N PRO A 122 -7.36 -5.61 -11.64
CA PRO A 122 -7.00 -6.23 -10.35
C PRO A 122 -7.06 -5.25 -9.19
N TYR A 123 -7.61 -5.69 -8.08
CA TYR A 123 -7.71 -4.86 -6.88
C TYR A 123 -6.36 -4.72 -6.17
N LEU A 124 -6.17 -3.58 -5.50
CA LEU A 124 -5.01 -3.37 -4.65
C LEU A 124 -4.96 -4.42 -3.54
N THR A 125 -3.75 -4.85 -3.19
CA THR A 125 -3.53 -5.71 -2.04
C THR A 125 -3.86 -4.97 -0.73
N THR A 126 -4.21 -5.71 0.31
CA THR A 126 -4.42 -5.12 1.65
C THR A 126 -3.24 -4.27 2.10
N ALA A 127 -2.01 -4.70 1.79
CA ALA A 127 -0.80 -3.97 2.14
C ALA A 127 -0.73 -2.60 1.41
N GLN A 128 -1.07 -2.55 0.13
CA GLN A 128 -1.11 -1.29 -0.63
C GLN A 128 -2.20 -0.35 -0.10
N VAL A 129 -3.39 -0.89 0.19
CA VAL A 129 -4.48 -0.11 0.78
C VAL A 129 -4.08 0.45 2.15
N ASN A 130 -3.38 -0.34 2.98
CA ASN A 130 -2.90 0.11 4.30
C ASN A 130 -1.90 1.27 4.20
N VAL A 131 -1.03 1.29 3.19
CA VAL A 131 -0.12 2.43 2.96
C VAL A 131 -0.92 3.70 2.61
N ILE A 132 -1.95 3.59 1.76
CA ILE A 132 -2.81 4.73 1.42
C ILE A 132 -3.61 5.18 2.65
N ARG A 133 -4.11 4.24 3.47
CA ARG A 133 -4.76 4.55 4.75
C ARG A 133 -3.84 5.33 5.68
N GLN A 134 -2.57 4.91 5.78
CA GLN A 134 -1.59 5.60 6.62
C GLN A 134 -1.35 7.02 6.14
N TRP A 135 -1.19 7.24 4.82
CA TRP A 135 -1.07 8.59 4.26
C TRP A 135 -2.27 9.47 4.62
N VAL A 136 -3.50 8.93 4.53
CA VAL A 136 -4.71 9.67 4.94
C VAL A 136 -4.70 9.95 6.44
N GLN A 137 -4.34 8.94 7.27
CA GLN A 137 -4.25 9.07 8.73
C GLN A 137 -3.26 10.14 9.17
N ASP A 138 -2.15 10.27 8.44
CA ASP A 138 -1.11 11.28 8.69
C ASP A 138 -1.52 12.70 8.22
N GLY A 139 -2.77 12.87 7.80
CA GLY A 139 -3.33 14.16 7.36
C GLY A 139 -3.25 14.40 5.85
N ALA A 140 -3.00 13.36 5.07
CA ALA A 140 -2.88 13.41 3.60
C ALA A 140 -1.92 14.51 3.11
N PRO A 141 -0.66 14.55 3.58
CA PRO A 141 0.30 15.58 3.18
C PRO A 141 0.55 15.54 1.66
N GLN A 142 0.81 16.74 1.08
CA GLN A 142 1.06 16.94 -0.35
C GLN A 142 2.55 16.96 -0.68
#